data_e0c942636f4c391bc6640fdfa0a865f1
#
_entry.id   e0c942636f4c391bc6640fdfa0a865f1
#
_cell.length_a   1.000
_cell.length_b   1.000
_cell.length_c   1.000
_cell.angle_alpha   90.00
_cell.angle_beta   90.00
_cell.angle_gamma   90.00
#
_symmetry.space_group_name_H-M   'P 1'
#
loop_
_entity.id
_entity.type
_entity.pdbx_description
1 polymer ?
#
loop_
_entity_poly.entity_id
_entity_poly.type
_entity_poly.pdbx_seq_one_letter_code
_entity_poly.pdbx_strand_id
1 'polypeptide(L)'
;TQDKIIKPAQIKVWQDKVWAAWKQANRQAKEEKLIAAKPLDKWSKGSWTLPDSLEPHAVMPYCYWKTADSTQTGRLPLFLYLHGSGPKEQEWYAGVRLSTMFKDAPSIYFIPQIPNEGNYYRWWQKAKQYAWEKLIRLALAGEDVDANRLYVFGISEGGYGSQRLASFYADYLAAAGPMAGGEPLRNAPVENCANIGFAFLTGELDNGFYRNYFTKATRQWFDSLQVLHPGLYDHRIELVPNCGHAIDYRPTTPWLRQHVRNPYPKQVFWEDFEMDGRHRNGFYNIHVNERSDKADNTRTYYEMSIQGNTINVKVSTVTYDILQRDPNWGIEKKFKKSHKPATSGKFTI
;
A
#
# COMPACT_ATOMS: atom_id res chain seq x y z
N THR A 1 -10.77 -20.04 25.42
CA THR A 1 -11.39 -20.40 24.14
C THR A 1 -11.09 -21.86 23.86
N GLN A 2 -12.13 -22.68 23.71
CA GLN A 2 -11.94 -24.08 23.30
C GLN A 2 -11.61 -24.11 21.82
N ASP A 3 -10.54 -24.80 21.44
CA ASP A 3 -10.21 -25.09 20.06
C ASP A 3 -11.31 -25.96 19.46
N LYS A 4 -11.83 -25.54 18.33
CA LYS A 4 -12.91 -26.25 17.64
C LYS A 4 -12.38 -26.86 16.36
N ILE A 5 -12.48 -28.18 16.24
CA ILE A 5 -12.18 -28.88 14.98
C ILE A 5 -13.27 -28.57 13.95
N ILE A 6 -12.88 -27.99 12.84
CA ILE A 6 -13.75 -27.63 11.72
C ILE A 6 -13.53 -28.63 10.58
N LYS A 7 -14.61 -29.28 10.12
CA LYS A 7 -14.54 -30.17 8.96
C LYS A 7 -14.37 -29.35 7.66
N PRO A 8 -13.66 -29.86 6.64
CA PRO A 8 -13.44 -29.12 5.38
C PRO A 8 -14.70 -28.51 4.77
N ALA A 9 -15.81 -29.26 4.74
CA ALA A 9 -17.10 -28.77 4.23
C ALA A 9 -17.71 -27.60 5.03
N GLN A 10 -17.22 -27.32 6.23
CA GLN A 10 -17.70 -26.25 7.10
C GLN A 10 -16.82 -25.00 7.04
N ILE A 11 -15.66 -25.04 6.38
CA ILE A 11 -14.68 -23.94 6.38
C ILE A 11 -15.34 -22.66 5.89
N LYS A 12 -16.01 -22.70 4.73
CA LYS A 12 -16.65 -21.50 4.16
C LYS A 12 -17.70 -20.90 5.09
N VAL A 13 -18.52 -21.72 5.73
CA VAL A 13 -19.54 -21.26 6.68
C VAL A 13 -18.91 -20.55 7.89
N TRP A 14 -17.78 -21.08 8.39
CA TRP A 14 -17.07 -20.45 9.52
C TRP A 14 -16.36 -19.17 9.10
N GLN A 15 -15.75 -19.14 7.92
CA GLN A 15 -15.16 -17.91 7.37
C GLN A 15 -16.21 -16.80 7.28
N ASP A 16 -17.40 -17.09 6.74
CA ASP A 16 -18.49 -16.12 6.63
C ASP A 16 -19.00 -15.64 8.00
N LYS A 17 -19.11 -16.55 8.97
CA LYS A 17 -19.47 -16.17 10.37
C LYS A 17 -18.44 -15.27 11.02
N VAL A 18 -17.16 -15.63 10.92
CA VAL A 18 -16.05 -14.82 11.48
C VAL A 18 -16.03 -13.44 10.80
N TRP A 19 -16.17 -13.40 9.48
CA TRP A 19 -16.21 -12.15 8.74
C TRP A 19 -17.40 -11.27 9.14
N ALA A 20 -18.59 -11.85 9.28
CA ALA A 20 -19.78 -11.11 9.74
C ALA A 20 -19.61 -10.56 11.15
N ALA A 21 -19.09 -11.37 12.09
CA ALA A 21 -18.84 -10.96 13.45
C ALA A 21 -17.78 -9.84 13.52
N TRP A 22 -16.71 -9.95 12.73
CA TRP A 22 -15.67 -8.94 12.62
C TRP A 22 -16.24 -7.61 12.09
N LYS A 23 -17.05 -7.63 11.02
CA LYS A 23 -17.71 -6.44 10.51
C LYS A 23 -18.63 -5.81 11.56
N GLN A 24 -19.42 -6.60 12.25
CA GLN A 24 -20.32 -6.11 13.30
C GLN A 24 -19.54 -5.42 14.42
N ALA A 25 -18.47 -6.04 14.92
CA ALA A 25 -17.64 -5.47 15.98
C ALA A 25 -17.04 -4.12 15.56
N ASN A 26 -16.55 -4.02 14.33
CA ASN A 26 -15.98 -2.76 13.80
C ASN A 26 -17.04 -1.67 13.57
N ARG A 27 -18.27 -2.03 13.17
CA ARG A 27 -19.38 -1.08 13.07
C ARG A 27 -19.80 -0.53 14.42
N GLN A 28 -19.74 -1.34 15.48
CA GLN A 28 -20.11 -0.97 16.84
C GLN A 28 -19.00 -0.27 17.63
N ALA A 29 -17.75 -0.30 17.13
CA ALA A 29 -16.63 0.34 17.80
C ALA A 29 -16.89 1.86 17.98
N LYS A 30 -16.60 2.36 19.18
CA LYS A 30 -16.75 3.79 19.52
C LYS A 30 -15.54 4.57 18.98
N GLU A 31 -15.62 4.96 17.73
CA GLU A 31 -14.58 5.74 17.04
C GLU A 31 -15.21 6.62 15.96
N GLU A 32 -14.47 7.62 15.50
CA GLU A 32 -14.83 8.40 14.31
C GLU A 32 -14.98 7.47 13.10
N LYS A 33 -16.09 7.57 12.40
CA LYS A 33 -16.40 6.74 11.23
C LYS A 33 -16.04 7.47 9.93
N LEU A 34 -16.12 6.74 8.81
CA LEU A 34 -16.19 7.38 7.50
C LEU A 34 -17.53 8.10 7.33
N ILE A 35 -17.51 9.25 6.71
CA ILE A 35 -18.73 9.89 6.23
C ILE A 35 -19.36 9.05 5.10
N ALA A 36 -20.62 9.29 4.76
CA ALA A 36 -21.25 8.59 3.64
C ALA A 36 -20.58 8.99 2.31
N ALA A 37 -20.29 7.99 1.46
CA ALA A 37 -19.80 8.25 0.11
C ALA A 37 -20.93 8.82 -0.77
N LYS A 38 -20.77 10.08 -1.19
CA LYS A 38 -21.72 10.83 -2.03
C LYS A 38 -21.01 11.39 -3.26
N PRO A 39 -21.72 11.84 -4.29
CA PRO A 39 -21.13 12.68 -5.32
C PRO A 39 -20.41 13.88 -4.70
N LEU A 40 -19.35 14.36 -5.35
CA LEU A 40 -18.49 15.41 -4.80
C LEU A 40 -19.29 16.71 -4.57
N ASP A 41 -19.37 17.13 -3.34
CA ASP A 41 -19.99 18.37 -2.88
C ASP A 41 -19.28 18.91 -1.61
N LYS A 42 -19.82 19.98 -1.02
CA LYS A 42 -19.27 20.56 0.21
C LYS A 42 -19.37 19.63 1.44
N TRP A 43 -20.24 18.61 1.40
CA TRP A 43 -20.47 17.65 2.48
C TRP A 43 -19.64 16.38 2.34
N SER A 44 -18.87 16.26 1.25
CA SER A 44 -17.98 15.12 1.02
C SER A 44 -16.67 15.21 1.83
N LYS A 45 -16.62 16.09 2.84
CA LYS A 45 -15.44 16.32 3.70
C LYS A 45 -15.69 15.82 5.11
N GLY A 46 -14.71 15.10 5.64
CA GLY A 46 -14.64 14.67 7.03
C GLY A 46 -13.27 14.98 7.62
N SER A 47 -13.07 14.59 8.87
CA SER A 47 -11.76 14.67 9.52
C SER A 47 -11.62 13.55 10.54
N TRP A 48 -10.37 13.14 10.79
CA TRP A 48 -10.01 12.24 11.88
C TRP A 48 -8.96 12.89 12.77
N THR A 49 -9.11 12.71 14.08
CA THR A 49 -8.06 13.03 15.05
C THR A 49 -7.13 11.82 15.15
N LEU A 50 -5.85 12.02 14.89
CA LEU A 50 -4.84 10.99 15.06
C LEU A 50 -4.27 11.01 16.48
N PRO A 51 -3.75 9.89 17.00
CA PRO A 51 -3.19 9.86 18.36
C PRO A 51 -2.02 10.83 18.55
N ASP A 52 -2.09 11.70 19.53
CA ASP A 52 -1.02 12.68 19.87
C ASP A 52 0.32 12.01 20.17
N SER A 53 0.30 10.78 20.67
CA SER A 53 1.51 9.99 20.91
C SER A 53 2.25 9.57 19.63
N LEU A 54 1.58 9.63 18.47
CA LEU A 54 2.15 9.33 17.16
C LEU A 54 2.55 10.60 16.41
N GLU A 55 1.72 11.64 16.51
CA GLU A 55 1.98 12.94 15.89
C GLU A 55 1.18 14.03 16.64
N PRO A 56 1.85 15.05 17.21
CA PRO A 56 1.20 16.04 18.06
C PRO A 56 0.11 16.84 17.32
N HIS A 57 -1.06 16.95 17.94
CA HIS A 57 -2.20 17.75 17.46
C HIS A 57 -2.63 17.45 16.01
N ALA A 58 -2.42 16.20 15.59
CA ALA A 58 -2.68 15.79 14.21
C ALA A 58 -4.18 15.60 13.96
N VAL A 59 -4.76 16.53 13.22
CA VAL A 59 -6.10 16.40 12.62
C VAL A 59 -5.92 16.19 11.12
N MET A 60 -6.49 15.11 10.59
CA MET A 60 -6.42 14.75 9.16
C MET A 60 -7.77 15.02 8.50
N PRO A 61 -7.98 16.18 7.86
CA PRO A 61 -9.11 16.36 6.96
C PRO A 61 -9.02 15.40 5.79
N TYR A 62 -10.16 14.96 5.28
CA TYR A 62 -10.21 14.14 4.07
C TYR A 62 -11.46 14.46 3.24
N CYS A 63 -11.35 14.23 1.94
CA CYS A 63 -12.49 14.16 1.05
C CYS A 63 -12.82 12.67 0.80
N TYR A 64 -14.11 12.32 0.94
CA TYR A 64 -14.61 10.97 0.68
C TYR A 64 -15.82 11.05 -0.22
N TRP A 65 -15.67 10.68 -1.48
CA TRP A 65 -16.70 10.88 -2.49
C TRP A 65 -16.71 9.76 -3.53
N LYS A 66 -17.84 9.62 -4.23
CA LYS A 66 -18.00 8.63 -5.28
C LYS A 66 -18.23 9.27 -6.65
N THR A 67 -17.64 8.66 -7.68
CA THR A 67 -17.78 9.07 -9.08
C THR A 67 -19.02 8.48 -9.75
N ALA A 68 -19.71 7.55 -9.08
CA ALA A 68 -20.93 6.93 -9.57
C ALA A 68 -22.13 7.88 -9.44
N ASP A 69 -23.06 7.79 -10.34
CA ASP A 69 -24.37 8.41 -10.17
C ASP A 69 -25.16 7.70 -9.04
N SER A 70 -26.29 8.29 -8.64
CA SER A 70 -27.13 7.79 -7.56
C SER A 70 -27.81 6.45 -7.88
N THR A 71 -27.82 6.04 -9.14
CA THR A 71 -28.52 4.82 -9.62
C THR A 71 -27.64 3.59 -9.51
N GLN A 72 -26.31 3.74 -9.35
CA GLN A 72 -25.42 2.60 -9.23
C GLN A 72 -25.52 1.93 -7.86
N THR A 73 -25.90 0.67 -7.89
CA THR A 73 -25.97 -0.24 -6.74
C THR A 73 -24.74 -1.15 -6.71
N GLY A 74 -24.35 -1.58 -5.50
CA GLY A 74 -23.22 -2.50 -5.30
C GLY A 74 -21.98 -1.81 -4.72
N ARG A 75 -20.99 -2.64 -4.41
CA ARG A 75 -19.72 -2.20 -3.83
C ARG A 75 -18.80 -1.67 -4.90
N LEU A 76 -18.14 -0.56 -4.59
CA LEU A 76 -17.27 0.15 -5.52
C LEU A 76 -15.79 0.01 -5.15
N PRO A 77 -14.90 0.12 -6.14
CA PRO A 77 -13.46 0.26 -5.90
C PRO A 77 -13.16 1.50 -5.02
N LEU A 78 -12.19 1.36 -4.10
CA LEU A 78 -11.68 2.48 -3.28
C LEU A 78 -10.29 2.87 -3.71
N PHE A 79 -10.10 4.14 -4.03
CA PHE A 79 -8.82 4.77 -4.33
C PHE A 79 -8.37 5.67 -3.18
N LEU A 80 -7.27 5.30 -2.51
CA LEU A 80 -6.54 6.17 -1.61
C LEU A 80 -5.57 7.01 -2.43
N TYR A 81 -5.83 8.31 -2.56
CA TYR A 81 -4.96 9.25 -3.26
C TYR A 81 -4.14 10.08 -2.27
N LEU A 82 -2.83 10.11 -2.46
CA LEU A 82 -1.87 10.85 -1.66
C LEU A 82 -1.31 12.03 -2.46
N HIS A 83 -1.51 13.26 -1.95
CA HIS A 83 -1.06 14.46 -2.65
C HIS A 83 0.47 14.70 -2.53
N GLY A 84 1.00 15.60 -3.35
CA GLY A 84 2.39 16.02 -3.36
C GLY A 84 2.76 16.92 -2.16
N SER A 85 4.04 17.33 -2.11
CA SER A 85 4.54 18.28 -1.13
C SER A 85 4.37 19.72 -1.61
N GLY A 86 3.90 20.58 -0.70
CA GLY A 86 3.60 21.98 -0.92
C GLY A 86 2.76 22.48 0.25
N PRO A 87 2.20 23.69 0.20
CA PRO A 87 1.22 24.12 1.17
C PRO A 87 0.07 23.14 1.24
N LYS A 88 -0.12 22.48 2.38
CA LYS A 88 -0.96 21.28 2.53
C LYS A 88 -2.39 21.45 2.02
N GLU A 89 -2.98 22.62 2.22
CA GLU A 89 -4.35 22.90 1.75
C GLU A 89 -4.41 23.00 0.21
N GLN A 90 -3.42 23.66 -0.40
CA GLN A 90 -3.37 23.81 -1.86
C GLN A 90 -3.17 22.46 -2.54
N GLU A 91 -2.24 21.65 -2.02
CA GLU A 91 -1.99 20.30 -2.52
C GLU A 91 -3.22 19.39 -2.39
N TRP A 92 -3.91 19.48 -1.25
CA TRP A 92 -5.15 18.73 -1.03
C TRP A 92 -6.24 19.11 -2.03
N TYR A 93 -6.52 20.42 -2.19
CA TYR A 93 -7.51 20.89 -3.16
C TYR A 93 -7.11 20.55 -4.60
N ALA A 94 -5.83 20.64 -4.94
CA ALA A 94 -5.33 20.21 -6.25
C ALA A 94 -5.60 18.72 -6.49
N GLY A 95 -5.37 17.87 -5.46
CA GLY A 95 -5.67 16.43 -5.50
C GLY A 95 -7.16 16.14 -5.67
N VAL A 96 -8.03 16.83 -4.93
CA VAL A 96 -9.49 16.70 -5.08
C VAL A 96 -9.90 17.08 -6.50
N ARG A 97 -9.40 18.19 -7.04
CA ARG A 97 -9.68 18.59 -8.42
C ARG A 97 -9.17 17.59 -9.44
N LEU A 98 -7.96 17.08 -9.27
CA LEU A 98 -7.39 16.08 -10.17
C LEU A 98 -8.23 14.80 -10.18
N SER A 99 -8.76 14.38 -9.02
CA SER A 99 -9.56 13.15 -8.92
C SER A 99 -10.83 13.19 -9.78
N THR A 100 -11.35 14.37 -10.11
CA THR A 100 -12.50 14.51 -11.02
C THR A 100 -12.15 14.25 -12.49
N MET A 101 -10.88 14.20 -12.83
CA MET A 101 -10.39 14.04 -14.20
C MET A 101 -10.07 12.58 -14.56
N PHE A 102 -10.01 11.69 -13.58
CA PHE A 102 -9.72 10.28 -13.80
C PHE A 102 -10.90 9.54 -14.45
N LYS A 103 -10.61 8.58 -15.31
CA LYS A 103 -11.59 7.81 -16.09
C LYS A 103 -11.77 6.39 -15.54
N ASP A 104 -12.03 6.28 -14.24
CA ASP A 104 -12.16 5.01 -13.53
C ASP A 104 -13.55 4.79 -12.90
N ALA A 105 -14.52 5.63 -13.22
CA ALA A 105 -15.89 5.51 -12.71
C ALA A 105 -16.52 4.14 -13.07
N PRO A 106 -17.35 3.56 -12.21
CA PRO A 106 -17.71 4.01 -10.88
C PRO A 106 -16.65 3.65 -9.82
N SER A 107 -16.31 4.57 -8.93
CA SER A 107 -15.29 4.39 -7.89
C SER A 107 -15.54 5.32 -6.71
N ILE A 108 -14.87 5.05 -5.59
CA ILE A 108 -14.83 5.89 -4.40
C ILE A 108 -13.41 6.39 -4.21
N TYR A 109 -13.25 7.66 -3.85
CA TYR A 109 -11.99 8.28 -3.50
C TYR A 109 -11.93 8.62 -2.02
N PHE A 110 -10.81 8.29 -1.39
CA PHE A 110 -10.39 8.85 -0.11
C PHE A 110 -9.15 9.71 -0.36
N ILE A 111 -9.27 11.01 -0.18
CA ILE A 111 -8.22 11.99 -0.43
C ILE A 111 -7.92 12.74 0.87
N PRO A 112 -6.93 12.32 1.64
CA PRO A 112 -6.55 12.97 2.89
C PRO A 112 -5.75 14.24 2.61
N GLN A 113 -5.85 15.21 3.53
CA GLN A 113 -4.86 16.28 3.69
C GLN A 113 -3.79 15.80 4.68
N ILE A 114 -2.51 16.05 4.39
CA ILE A 114 -1.46 15.78 5.38
C ILE A 114 -1.78 16.60 6.67
N PRO A 115 -1.75 15.99 7.87
CA PRO A 115 -2.14 16.69 9.09
C PRO A 115 -1.22 17.88 9.41
N ASN A 116 0.08 17.61 9.48
CA ASN A 116 1.10 18.60 9.78
C ASN A 116 2.17 18.66 8.69
N GLU A 117 2.76 19.82 8.51
CA GLU A 117 3.87 20.07 7.57
C GLU A 117 5.25 19.81 8.22
N GLY A 118 6.32 20.14 7.52
CA GLY A 118 7.69 19.99 8.00
C GLY A 118 8.09 18.53 8.16
N ASN A 119 8.62 18.17 9.32
CA ASN A 119 9.10 16.82 9.61
C ASN A 119 8.01 15.75 9.58
N TYR A 120 6.76 16.15 9.64
CA TYR A 120 5.60 15.25 9.58
C TYR A 120 5.03 15.09 8.17
N TYR A 121 5.59 15.71 7.18
CA TYR A 121 5.11 15.66 5.80
C TYR A 121 5.56 14.39 5.08
N ARG A 122 5.18 13.23 5.63
CA ARG A 122 5.50 11.92 5.07
C ARG A 122 4.34 10.95 5.23
N TRP A 123 3.86 10.40 4.12
CA TRP A 123 2.66 9.53 4.08
C TRP A 123 2.87 8.15 4.73
N TRP A 124 4.10 7.75 4.98
CA TRP A 124 4.46 6.46 5.60
C TRP A 124 4.72 6.51 7.10
N GLN A 125 4.64 7.67 7.75
CA GLN A 125 4.87 7.79 9.19
C GLN A 125 3.76 7.13 10.02
N LYS A 126 4.10 6.73 11.26
CA LYS A 126 3.21 5.96 12.17
C LYS A 126 1.81 6.53 12.31
N ALA A 127 1.67 7.82 12.42
CA ALA A 127 0.36 8.46 12.53
C ALA A 127 -0.49 8.22 11.29
N LYS A 128 0.12 8.32 10.09
CA LYS A 128 -0.57 8.05 8.83
C LYS A 128 -0.83 6.55 8.65
N GLN A 129 0.10 5.68 9.10
CA GLN A 129 -0.16 4.23 9.11
C GLN A 129 -1.41 3.90 9.96
N TYR A 130 -1.57 4.54 11.13
CA TYR A 130 -2.81 4.42 11.92
C TYR A 130 -4.04 4.82 11.10
N ALA A 131 -3.97 5.93 10.35
CA ALA A 131 -5.07 6.37 9.50
C ALA A 131 -5.36 5.39 8.35
N TRP A 132 -4.33 4.80 7.72
CA TRP A 132 -4.52 3.81 6.65
C TRP A 132 -5.13 2.50 7.17
N GLU A 133 -4.69 2.02 8.31
CA GLU A 133 -5.28 0.84 8.96
C GLU A 133 -6.72 1.09 9.37
N LYS A 134 -7.04 2.29 9.87
CA LYS A 134 -8.41 2.74 10.16
C LYS A 134 -9.25 2.79 8.87
N LEU A 135 -8.73 3.39 7.79
CA LEU A 135 -9.42 3.45 6.49
C LEU A 135 -9.75 2.07 5.96
N ILE A 136 -8.75 1.18 5.88
CA ILE A 136 -8.92 -0.19 5.40
C ILE A 136 -9.98 -0.90 6.23
N ARG A 137 -9.88 -0.85 7.54
CA ARG A 137 -10.82 -1.50 8.46
C ARG A 137 -12.25 -0.98 8.31
N LEU A 138 -12.45 0.34 8.25
CA LEU A 138 -13.77 0.95 8.08
C LEU A 138 -14.35 0.68 6.69
N ALA A 139 -13.53 0.72 5.65
CA ALA A 139 -13.93 0.38 4.28
C ALA A 139 -14.39 -1.09 4.20
N LEU A 140 -13.62 -2.02 4.76
CA LEU A 140 -13.95 -3.45 4.77
C LEU A 140 -15.19 -3.77 5.63
N ALA A 141 -15.40 -3.05 6.73
CA ALA A 141 -16.58 -3.20 7.57
C ALA A 141 -17.84 -2.59 6.95
N GLY A 142 -17.68 -1.62 6.03
CA GLY A 142 -18.78 -0.96 5.32
C GLY A 142 -19.44 -1.83 4.25
N GLU A 143 -20.43 -1.26 3.57
CA GLU A 143 -21.14 -1.93 2.46
C GLU A 143 -20.86 -1.26 1.10
N ASP A 144 -20.22 -0.08 1.09
CA ASP A 144 -20.00 0.70 -0.13
C ASP A 144 -18.77 0.26 -0.91
N VAL A 145 -17.75 -0.32 -0.23
CA VAL A 145 -16.45 -0.65 -0.80
C VAL A 145 -16.32 -2.13 -1.10
N ASP A 146 -15.80 -2.46 -2.29
CA ASP A 146 -15.36 -3.80 -2.64
C ASP A 146 -14.02 -4.11 -1.94
N ALA A 147 -14.03 -5.06 -1.01
CA ALA A 147 -12.88 -5.47 -0.22
C ALA A 147 -11.67 -5.95 -1.05
N ASN A 148 -11.90 -6.35 -2.30
CA ASN A 148 -10.87 -6.83 -3.22
C ASN A 148 -10.47 -5.79 -4.28
N ARG A 149 -10.90 -4.53 -4.12
CA ARG A 149 -10.59 -3.44 -5.04
C ARG A 149 -10.15 -2.17 -4.30
N LEU A 150 -9.13 -2.32 -3.45
CA LEU A 150 -8.47 -1.20 -2.79
C LEU A 150 -7.19 -0.85 -3.54
N TYR A 151 -7.02 0.42 -3.84
CA TYR A 151 -5.88 0.95 -4.57
C TYR A 151 -5.25 2.10 -3.81
N VAL A 152 -3.92 2.20 -3.86
CA VAL A 152 -3.17 3.36 -3.37
C VAL A 152 -2.37 3.97 -4.50
N PHE A 153 -2.42 5.28 -4.62
CA PHE A 153 -1.64 6.02 -5.61
C PHE A 153 -1.37 7.44 -5.14
N GLY A 154 -0.42 8.11 -5.75
CA GLY A 154 -0.09 9.47 -5.36
C GLY A 154 0.99 10.09 -6.21
N ILE A 155 1.16 11.41 -6.08
CA ILE A 155 2.06 12.22 -6.90
C ILE A 155 3.18 12.78 -6.02
N SER A 156 4.43 12.79 -6.51
CA SER A 156 5.58 13.39 -5.84
C SER A 156 5.76 12.79 -4.44
N GLU A 157 5.58 13.54 -3.36
CA GLU A 157 5.59 13.02 -1.98
C GLU A 157 4.56 11.88 -1.80
N GLY A 158 3.38 12.01 -2.41
CA GLY A 158 2.38 10.92 -2.47
C GLY A 158 2.85 9.74 -3.31
N GLY A 159 3.70 9.96 -4.31
CA GLY A 159 4.36 8.90 -5.09
C GLY A 159 5.32 8.09 -4.24
N TYR A 160 6.19 8.75 -3.45
CA TYR A 160 7.04 8.07 -2.46
C TYR A 160 6.19 7.29 -1.44
N GLY A 161 5.15 7.94 -0.89
CA GLY A 161 4.24 7.32 0.06
C GLY A 161 3.56 6.08 -0.51
N SER A 162 2.95 6.18 -1.70
CA SER A 162 2.24 5.06 -2.32
C SER A 162 3.17 3.90 -2.68
N GLN A 163 4.42 4.17 -3.04
CA GLN A 163 5.42 3.13 -3.28
C GLN A 163 5.75 2.33 -2.01
N ARG A 164 5.99 3.02 -0.88
CA ARG A 164 6.22 2.36 0.42
C ARG A 164 4.99 1.61 0.92
N LEU A 165 3.80 2.24 0.82
CA LEU A 165 2.55 1.60 1.22
C LEU A 165 2.22 0.37 0.36
N ALA A 166 2.56 0.38 -0.93
CA ALA A 166 2.42 -0.78 -1.81
C ALA A 166 3.16 -1.99 -1.25
N SER A 167 4.44 -1.84 -0.88
CA SER A 167 5.24 -2.92 -0.32
C SER A 167 4.79 -3.32 1.09
N PHE A 168 4.30 -2.37 1.89
CA PHE A 168 3.93 -2.61 3.29
C PHE A 168 2.54 -3.23 3.45
N TYR A 169 1.58 -2.86 2.59
CA TYR A 169 0.18 -3.28 2.64
C TYR A 169 -0.28 -4.05 1.41
N ALA A 170 0.63 -4.64 0.64
CA ALA A 170 0.29 -5.37 -0.59
C ALA A 170 -0.81 -6.42 -0.38
N ASP A 171 -0.84 -7.08 0.76
CA ASP A 171 -1.85 -8.09 1.11
C ASP A 171 -3.28 -7.52 1.26
N TYR A 172 -3.46 -6.22 1.36
CA TYR A 172 -4.77 -5.55 1.34
C TYR A 172 -5.11 -4.91 -0.01
N LEU A 173 -4.12 -4.69 -0.86
CA LEU A 173 -4.27 -3.92 -2.09
C LEU A 173 -4.54 -4.82 -3.30
N ALA A 174 -5.28 -4.29 -4.27
CA ALA A 174 -5.40 -4.86 -5.60
C ALA A 174 -4.30 -4.33 -6.53
N ALA A 175 -3.97 -3.04 -6.40
CA ALA A 175 -2.88 -2.42 -7.14
C ALA A 175 -2.38 -1.14 -6.46
N ALA A 176 -1.20 -0.68 -6.89
CA ALA A 176 -0.61 0.59 -6.47
C ALA A 176 -0.11 1.38 -7.67
N GLY A 177 -0.15 2.73 -7.56
CA GLY A 177 0.19 3.64 -8.65
C GLY A 177 1.03 4.83 -8.21
N PRO A 178 2.29 4.67 -7.79
CA PRO A 178 3.17 5.81 -7.59
C PRO A 178 3.39 6.60 -8.88
N MET A 179 3.43 7.94 -8.76
CA MET A 179 3.65 8.85 -9.87
C MET A 179 4.66 9.92 -9.47
N ALA A 180 5.63 10.21 -10.33
CA ALA A 180 6.67 11.20 -10.10
C ALA A 180 7.33 11.10 -8.70
N GLY A 181 7.44 9.88 -8.20
CA GLY A 181 8.15 9.48 -6.98
C GLY A 181 9.45 8.77 -7.32
N GLY A 182 10.04 8.08 -6.37
CA GLY A 182 11.28 7.33 -6.58
C GLY A 182 11.94 6.93 -5.26
N GLU A 183 11.42 5.90 -4.61
CA GLU A 183 12.06 5.35 -3.42
C GLU A 183 13.23 4.43 -3.79
N PRO A 184 14.34 4.50 -3.03
CA PRO A 184 15.29 3.41 -3.02
C PRO A 184 14.60 2.07 -2.74
N LEU A 185 14.95 1.02 -3.47
CA LEU A 185 14.28 -0.29 -3.39
C LEU A 185 14.32 -0.91 -1.97
N ARG A 186 15.32 -0.55 -1.17
CA ARG A 186 15.38 -0.95 0.24
C ARG A 186 14.22 -0.39 1.07
N ASN A 187 13.71 0.80 0.73
CA ASN A 187 12.61 1.44 1.45
C ASN A 187 11.24 0.91 1.02
N ALA A 188 11.18 0.29 -0.16
CA ALA A 188 9.96 -0.26 -0.75
C ALA A 188 10.31 -1.57 -1.50
N PRO A 189 10.51 -2.69 -0.78
CA PRO A 189 10.87 -3.96 -1.37
C PRO A 189 9.87 -4.42 -2.43
N VAL A 190 10.32 -4.60 -3.66
CA VAL A 190 9.49 -4.99 -4.81
C VAL A 190 8.92 -6.39 -4.64
N GLU A 191 9.64 -7.28 -3.98
CA GLU A 191 9.25 -8.67 -3.75
C GLU A 191 7.89 -8.79 -3.07
N ASN A 192 7.55 -7.83 -2.20
CA ASN A 192 6.27 -7.79 -1.50
C ASN A 192 5.09 -7.52 -2.45
N CYS A 193 5.34 -6.98 -3.64
CA CYS A 193 4.32 -6.61 -4.63
C CYS A 193 3.97 -7.74 -5.60
N ALA A 194 4.36 -8.99 -5.33
CA ALA A 194 4.18 -10.13 -6.23
C ALA A 194 2.74 -10.35 -6.71
N ASN A 195 1.76 -10.09 -5.85
CA ASN A 195 0.35 -10.42 -6.08
C ASN A 195 -0.55 -9.20 -6.32
N ILE A 196 0.02 -8.04 -6.60
CA ILE A 196 -0.71 -6.81 -6.91
C ILE A 196 -0.29 -6.24 -8.26
N GLY A 197 -1.17 -5.47 -8.90
CA GLY A 197 -0.77 -4.63 -10.02
C GLY A 197 0.09 -3.45 -9.56
N PHE A 198 1.12 -3.09 -10.30
CA PHE A 198 2.00 -1.99 -9.94
C PHE A 198 2.25 -1.06 -11.13
N ALA A 199 1.62 0.12 -11.14
CA ALA A 199 1.90 1.18 -12.12
C ALA A 199 2.87 2.19 -11.53
N PHE A 200 3.88 2.61 -12.31
CA PHE A 200 4.79 3.66 -11.87
C PHE A 200 5.16 4.57 -13.03
N LEU A 201 4.70 5.81 -13.00
CA LEU A 201 4.93 6.80 -14.05
C LEU A 201 5.80 7.94 -13.53
N THR A 202 6.92 8.21 -14.22
CA THR A 202 7.83 9.31 -13.89
C THR A 202 8.31 9.97 -15.18
N GLY A 203 8.53 11.28 -15.19
CA GLY A 203 9.13 11.94 -16.34
C GLY A 203 10.56 11.46 -16.57
N GLU A 204 10.93 11.23 -17.85
CA GLU A 204 12.29 10.83 -18.23
C GLU A 204 13.36 11.81 -17.74
N LEU A 205 13.02 13.10 -17.71
CA LEU A 205 13.92 14.19 -17.30
C LEU A 205 13.75 14.57 -15.81
N ASP A 206 12.92 13.85 -15.05
CA ASP A 206 12.71 14.08 -13.61
C ASP A 206 13.88 13.51 -12.80
N ASN A 207 14.99 14.23 -12.78
CA ASN A 207 16.23 13.81 -12.10
C ASN A 207 16.32 14.27 -10.64
N GLY A 208 15.39 15.10 -10.16
CA GLY A 208 15.33 15.55 -8.78
C GLY A 208 15.22 14.36 -7.82
N PHE A 209 16.06 14.31 -6.77
CA PHE A 209 16.16 13.17 -5.86
C PHE A 209 16.31 11.81 -6.56
N TYR A 210 16.83 11.78 -7.78
CA TYR A 210 17.02 10.58 -8.60
C TYR A 210 15.73 9.84 -8.97
N ARG A 211 14.59 10.51 -9.11
CA ARG A 211 13.29 9.88 -9.37
C ARG A 211 13.29 9.01 -10.63
N ASN A 212 13.77 9.54 -11.76
CA ASN A 212 13.89 8.77 -13.00
C ASN A 212 14.84 7.56 -12.87
N TYR A 213 15.94 7.71 -12.14
CA TYR A 213 16.88 6.60 -11.86
C TYR A 213 16.20 5.48 -11.06
N PHE A 214 15.49 5.82 -9.97
CA PHE A 214 14.80 4.82 -9.15
C PHE A 214 13.60 4.19 -9.87
N THR A 215 12.88 4.94 -10.70
CA THR A 215 11.82 4.37 -11.54
C THR A 215 12.39 3.33 -12.50
N LYS A 216 13.52 3.62 -13.16
CA LYS A 216 14.21 2.66 -14.02
C LYS A 216 14.70 1.43 -13.26
N ALA A 217 15.29 1.63 -12.08
CA ALA A 217 15.76 0.54 -11.23
C ALA A 217 14.57 -0.34 -10.76
N THR A 218 13.47 0.27 -10.35
CA THR A 218 12.24 -0.44 -9.96
C THR A 218 11.72 -1.28 -11.14
N ARG A 219 11.66 -0.72 -12.35
CA ARG A 219 11.24 -1.47 -13.55
C ARG A 219 12.13 -2.68 -13.79
N GLN A 220 13.45 -2.50 -13.77
CA GLN A 220 14.39 -3.60 -14.00
C GLN A 220 14.21 -4.73 -12.96
N TRP A 221 13.88 -4.38 -11.73
CA TRP A 221 13.62 -5.37 -10.68
C TRP A 221 12.32 -6.12 -10.91
N PHE A 222 11.23 -5.42 -11.24
CA PHE A 222 9.95 -6.04 -11.61
C PHE A 222 10.09 -6.94 -12.84
N ASP A 223 10.74 -6.47 -13.93
CA ASP A 223 11.02 -7.26 -15.13
C ASP A 223 11.71 -8.58 -14.77
N SER A 224 12.76 -8.52 -13.93
CA SER A 224 13.53 -9.70 -13.52
C SER A 224 12.69 -10.68 -12.69
N LEU A 225 11.90 -10.17 -11.74
CA LEU A 225 11.04 -11.01 -10.90
C LEU A 225 9.88 -11.63 -11.69
N GLN A 226 9.30 -10.91 -12.65
CA GLN A 226 8.25 -11.44 -13.52
C GLN A 226 8.76 -12.58 -14.41
N VAL A 227 10.01 -12.50 -14.90
CA VAL A 227 10.65 -13.61 -15.63
C VAL A 227 10.86 -14.83 -14.74
N LEU A 228 11.28 -14.63 -13.48
CA LEU A 228 11.49 -15.70 -12.52
C LEU A 228 10.17 -16.33 -12.02
N HIS A 229 9.11 -15.56 -11.98
CA HIS A 229 7.81 -15.95 -11.43
C HIS A 229 6.66 -15.58 -12.40
N PRO A 230 6.50 -16.32 -13.50
CA PRO A 230 5.48 -16.04 -14.50
C PRO A 230 4.08 -15.97 -13.90
N GLY A 231 3.32 -14.92 -14.24
CA GLY A 231 1.97 -14.66 -13.72
C GLY A 231 1.91 -13.87 -12.43
N LEU A 232 3.07 -13.51 -11.85
CA LEU A 232 3.19 -12.57 -10.74
C LEU A 232 3.87 -11.27 -11.20
N TYR A 233 3.89 -10.25 -10.35
CA TYR A 233 4.54 -8.96 -10.62
C TYR A 233 3.99 -8.25 -11.86
N ASP A 234 2.67 -8.24 -12.03
CA ASP A 234 2.04 -7.49 -13.13
C ASP A 234 2.30 -6.00 -12.94
N HIS A 235 2.92 -5.38 -13.95
CA HIS A 235 3.35 -4.00 -13.80
C HIS A 235 3.31 -3.20 -15.10
N ARG A 236 3.17 -1.87 -14.93
CA ARG A 236 3.32 -0.85 -15.95
C ARG A 236 4.22 0.25 -15.43
N ILE A 237 5.53 0.15 -15.65
CA ILE A 237 6.52 1.12 -15.15
C ILE A 237 7.15 1.85 -16.32
N GLU A 238 6.91 3.15 -16.43
CA GLU A 238 7.28 3.94 -17.60
C GLU A 238 8.00 5.24 -17.21
N LEU A 239 9.03 5.58 -17.99
CA LEU A 239 9.58 6.91 -18.06
C LEU A 239 8.87 7.65 -19.21
N VAL A 240 8.13 8.72 -18.89
CA VAL A 240 7.39 9.51 -19.86
C VAL A 240 8.37 10.38 -20.65
N PRO A 241 8.50 10.17 -21.97
CA PRO A 241 9.54 10.84 -22.77
C PRO A 241 9.42 12.37 -22.72
N ASN A 242 10.57 13.05 -22.67
CA ASN A 242 10.68 14.51 -22.72
C ASN A 242 9.92 15.26 -21.60
N CYS A 243 9.49 14.57 -20.54
CA CYS A 243 8.79 15.17 -19.41
C CYS A 243 9.72 15.28 -18.19
N GLY A 244 9.61 16.39 -17.46
CA GLY A 244 10.19 16.59 -16.14
C GLY A 244 9.26 16.08 -15.05
N HIS A 245 9.16 16.82 -13.93
CA HIS A 245 8.34 16.41 -12.78
C HIS A 245 6.83 16.40 -13.05
N ALA A 246 6.34 17.23 -13.95
CA ALA A 246 4.94 17.25 -14.37
C ALA A 246 4.71 16.31 -15.56
N ILE A 247 3.80 15.36 -15.42
CA ILE A 247 3.41 14.40 -16.45
C ILE A 247 1.88 14.32 -16.54
N ASP A 248 1.35 13.59 -17.51
CA ASP A 248 -0.07 13.23 -17.50
C ASP A 248 -0.31 12.07 -16.51
N TYR A 249 -0.99 12.36 -15.41
CA TYR A 249 -1.31 11.42 -14.36
C TYR A 249 -2.58 10.57 -14.62
N ARG A 250 -3.42 10.99 -15.59
CA ARG A 250 -4.74 10.41 -15.85
C ARG A 250 -4.73 8.93 -16.28
N PRO A 251 -3.70 8.38 -16.92
CA PRO A 251 -3.68 6.96 -17.31
C PRO A 251 -3.56 5.98 -16.12
N THR A 252 -3.19 6.45 -14.92
CA THR A 252 -2.89 5.58 -13.78
C THR A 252 -4.12 4.85 -13.26
N THR A 253 -5.18 5.56 -12.86
CA THR A 253 -6.33 4.92 -12.20
C THR A 253 -7.13 3.98 -13.10
N PRO A 254 -7.33 4.22 -14.41
CA PRO A 254 -7.95 3.24 -15.31
C PRO A 254 -7.17 1.92 -15.40
N TRP A 255 -5.83 1.99 -15.34
CA TRP A 255 -4.99 0.80 -15.32
C TRP A 255 -5.10 0.07 -13.97
N LEU A 256 -4.99 0.78 -12.83
CA LEU A 256 -5.13 0.18 -11.50
C LEU A 256 -6.46 -0.56 -11.35
N ARG A 257 -7.55 0.02 -11.86
CA ARG A 257 -8.91 -0.52 -11.74
C ARG A 257 -9.12 -1.89 -12.39
N GLN A 258 -8.24 -2.29 -13.31
CA GLN A 258 -8.31 -3.61 -13.97
C GLN A 258 -7.92 -4.75 -13.02
N HIS A 259 -7.24 -4.46 -11.91
CA HIS A 259 -6.75 -5.43 -10.97
C HIS A 259 -7.76 -5.71 -9.86
N VAL A 260 -7.79 -6.97 -9.44
CA VAL A 260 -8.59 -7.44 -8.31
C VAL A 260 -7.66 -8.19 -7.37
N ARG A 261 -7.72 -7.88 -6.09
CA ARG A 261 -6.93 -8.55 -5.06
C ARG A 261 -7.26 -10.04 -5.02
N ASN A 262 -6.24 -10.87 -5.01
CA ASN A 262 -6.35 -12.29 -4.65
C ASN A 262 -6.07 -12.42 -3.14
N PRO A 263 -7.08 -12.71 -2.30
CA PRO A 263 -6.87 -12.85 -0.85
C PRO A 263 -6.17 -14.16 -0.46
N TYR A 264 -6.05 -15.12 -1.38
CA TYR A 264 -5.49 -16.45 -1.14
C TYR A 264 -4.43 -16.82 -2.19
N PRO A 265 -3.35 -16.04 -2.32
CA PRO A 265 -2.32 -16.33 -3.30
C PRO A 265 -1.60 -17.64 -2.95
N LYS A 266 -1.26 -18.41 -3.98
CA LYS A 266 -0.52 -19.67 -3.81
C LYS A 266 1.00 -19.45 -3.66
N GLN A 267 1.48 -18.27 -3.99
CA GLN A 267 2.88 -17.87 -3.81
C GLN A 267 2.92 -16.52 -3.13
N VAL A 268 3.70 -16.41 -2.08
CA VAL A 268 3.90 -15.18 -1.29
C VAL A 268 5.39 -14.97 -1.12
N PHE A 269 5.82 -13.77 -1.40
CA PHE A 269 7.16 -13.26 -1.14
C PHE A 269 7.02 -12.06 -0.22
N TRP A 270 7.65 -12.11 0.94
CA TRP A 270 7.51 -11.03 1.92
C TRP A 270 8.83 -10.74 2.63
N GLU A 271 9.34 -9.56 2.38
CA GLU A 271 10.39 -8.97 3.20
C GLU A 271 9.74 -8.16 4.32
N ASP A 272 9.88 -8.64 5.56
CA ASP A 272 9.36 -7.96 6.76
C ASP A 272 10.29 -6.79 7.08
N PHE A 273 10.00 -5.63 6.54
CA PHE A 273 10.75 -4.41 6.77
C PHE A 273 10.04 -3.46 7.73
N GLU A 274 10.83 -2.70 8.43
CA GLU A 274 10.34 -1.62 9.29
C GLU A 274 9.95 -0.40 8.47
N MET A 275 8.78 0.17 8.75
CA MET A 275 8.33 1.44 8.21
C MET A 275 8.00 2.40 9.36
N ASP A 276 8.85 3.40 9.56
CA ASP A 276 8.77 4.39 10.65
C ASP A 276 8.62 3.75 12.05
N GLY A 277 9.52 2.84 12.40
CA GLY A 277 9.54 2.16 13.70
C GLY A 277 8.47 1.08 13.89
N ARG A 278 7.77 0.68 12.82
CA ARG A 278 6.73 -0.35 12.88
C ARG A 278 6.99 -1.47 11.88
N HIS A 279 6.82 -2.69 12.35
CA HIS A 279 6.70 -3.89 11.54
C HIS A 279 5.24 -4.33 11.43
N ARG A 280 4.95 -5.11 10.41
CA ARG A 280 3.68 -5.84 10.34
C ARG A 280 3.82 -7.20 11.02
N ASN A 281 2.76 -7.61 11.74
CA ASN A 281 2.73 -8.93 12.38
C ASN A 281 2.17 -10.02 11.45
N GLY A 282 1.78 -9.67 10.23
CA GLY A 282 1.26 -10.64 9.28
C GLY A 282 1.24 -10.09 7.86
N PHE A 283 1.25 -11.01 6.89
CA PHE A 283 1.20 -10.72 5.46
C PHE A 283 0.53 -11.90 4.75
N TYR A 284 -0.64 -11.69 4.16
CA TYR A 284 -1.54 -12.75 3.71
C TYR A 284 -1.83 -13.75 4.85
N ASN A 285 -1.48 -15.02 4.68
CA ASN A 285 -1.67 -16.07 5.68
C ASN A 285 -0.44 -16.36 6.55
N ILE A 286 0.62 -15.56 6.46
CA ILE A 286 1.79 -15.65 7.33
C ILE A 286 1.58 -14.72 8.53
N HIS A 287 1.68 -15.25 9.75
CA HIS A 287 1.67 -14.48 10.99
C HIS A 287 2.98 -14.65 11.74
N VAL A 288 3.64 -13.55 12.09
CA VAL A 288 4.91 -13.54 12.82
C VAL A 288 4.64 -13.52 14.32
N ASN A 289 5.03 -14.55 15.01
CA ASN A 289 4.97 -14.66 16.47
C ASN A 289 6.25 -14.11 17.11
N GLU A 290 7.41 -14.36 16.47
CA GLU A 290 8.72 -13.88 16.92
C GLU A 290 9.61 -13.66 15.70
N ARG A 291 10.19 -12.46 15.56
CA ARG A 291 11.09 -12.14 14.44
C ARG A 291 12.42 -12.86 14.58
N SER A 292 12.96 -13.36 13.47
CA SER A 292 14.16 -14.18 13.45
C SER A 292 15.43 -13.41 13.79
N ASP A 293 15.52 -12.14 13.43
CA ASP A 293 16.71 -11.33 13.65
C ASP A 293 16.33 -9.91 14.06
N LYS A 294 17.08 -9.35 14.99
CA LYS A 294 16.92 -7.99 15.52
C LYS A 294 18.18 -7.15 15.29
N ALA A 295 19.17 -7.67 14.54
CA ALA A 295 20.37 -6.93 14.24
C ALA A 295 20.10 -5.79 13.24
N ASP A 296 20.81 -4.68 13.41
CA ASP A 296 20.74 -3.55 12.48
C ASP A 296 21.02 -4.01 11.04
N ASN A 297 20.31 -3.40 10.10
CA ASN A 297 20.38 -3.72 8.66
C ASN A 297 19.97 -5.15 8.26
N THR A 298 19.33 -5.90 9.15
CA THR A 298 18.79 -7.22 8.83
C THR A 298 17.27 -7.20 8.75
N ARG A 299 16.71 -8.10 7.93
CA ARG A 299 15.26 -8.30 7.78
C ARG A 299 14.97 -9.76 7.64
N THR A 300 13.78 -10.20 8.01
CA THR A 300 13.31 -11.54 7.71
C THR A 300 12.62 -11.56 6.37
N TYR A 301 12.90 -12.57 5.55
CA TYR A 301 12.29 -12.77 4.26
C TYR A 301 11.62 -14.14 4.19
N TYR A 302 10.36 -14.15 3.83
CA TYR A 302 9.51 -15.33 3.71
C TYR A 302 9.20 -15.62 2.25
N GLU A 303 9.47 -16.84 1.81
CA GLU A 303 9.01 -17.40 0.55
C GLU A 303 8.04 -18.53 0.87
N MET A 304 6.80 -18.42 0.47
CA MET A 304 5.79 -19.45 0.67
C MET A 304 5.18 -19.89 -0.65
N SER A 305 5.01 -21.19 -0.82
CA SER A 305 4.24 -21.75 -1.94
C SER A 305 3.29 -22.85 -1.47
N ILE A 306 2.12 -22.90 -2.10
CA ILE A 306 1.06 -23.90 -1.81
C ILE A 306 0.82 -24.74 -3.06
N GLN A 307 1.02 -26.06 -2.94
CA GLN A 307 0.80 -27.02 -4.00
C GLN A 307 -0.07 -28.18 -3.47
N GLY A 308 -1.30 -28.25 -3.90
CA GLY A 308 -2.27 -29.19 -3.32
C GLY A 308 -2.43 -28.95 -1.82
N ASN A 309 -2.13 -29.96 -1.01
CA ASN A 309 -2.17 -29.90 0.45
C ASN A 309 -0.80 -29.65 1.10
N THR A 310 0.22 -29.32 0.30
CA THR A 310 1.57 -29.07 0.78
C THR A 310 1.85 -27.57 0.79
N ILE A 311 2.31 -27.07 1.93
CA ILE A 311 2.77 -25.70 2.09
C ILE A 311 4.30 -25.76 2.28
N ASN A 312 5.03 -25.15 1.35
CA ASN A 312 6.48 -25.00 1.45
C ASN A 312 6.80 -23.58 1.91
N VAL A 313 7.61 -23.44 2.95
CA VAL A 313 8.07 -22.14 3.44
C VAL A 313 9.58 -22.16 3.58
N LYS A 314 10.20 -21.16 2.98
CA LYS A 314 11.62 -20.87 3.17
C LYS A 314 11.75 -19.52 3.85
N VAL A 315 12.50 -19.48 4.95
CA VAL A 315 12.75 -18.26 5.71
C VAL A 315 14.23 -17.94 5.68
N SER A 316 14.55 -16.71 5.34
CA SER A 316 15.92 -16.22 5.30
C SER A 316 16.07 -14.89 6.02
N THR A 317 17.27 -14.63 6.49
CA THR A 317 17.69 -13.29 6.93
C THR A 317 18.27 -12.56 5.72
N VAL A 318 17.80 -11.34 5.49
CA VAL A 318 18.28 -10.45 4.43
C VAL A 318 19.17 -9.38 5.03
N THR A 319 20.32 -9.15 4.42
CA THR A 319 21.24 -8.05 4.77
C THR A 319 21.47 -7.15 3.57
N TYR A 320 21.74 -5.88 3.84
CA TYR A 320 21.98 -4.86 2.83
C TYR A 320 23.35 -4.21 3.05
N ASP A 321 24.26 -4.41 2.10
CA ASP A 321 25.55 -3.70 2.05
C ASP A 321 25.36 -2.47 1.15
N ILE A 322 25.43 -1.28 1.69
CA ILE A 322 25.26 -0.03 0.92
C ILE A 322 26.53 0.26 0.15
N LEU A 323 26.45 0.18 -1.17
CA LEU A 323 27.57 0.38 -2.09
C LEU A 323 27.73 1.84 -2.52
N GLN A 324 26.63 2.58 -2.59
CA GLN A 324 26.65 3.98 -3.00
C GLN A 324 25.54 4.78 -2.30
N ARG A 325 25.94 5.88 -1.68
CA ARG A 325 25.04 6.84 -1.06
C ARG A 325 25.33 8.24 -1.62
N ASP A 326 24.28 9.00 -1.87
CA ASP A 326 24.44 10.42 -2.22
C ASP A 326 24.95 11.20 -1.01
N PRO A 327 26.02 12.02 -1.15
CA PRO A 327 26.62 12.72 -0.01
C PRO A 327 25.78 13.90 0.50
N ASN A 328 24.92 14.49 -0.35
CA ASN A 328 24.18 15.69 0.03
C ASN A 328 22.87 15.35 0.76
N TRP A 329 22.18 14.28 0.32
CA TRP A 329 20.86 13.92 0.85
C TRP A 329 20.83 12.55 1.53
N GLY A 330 21.97 11.84 1.57
CA GLY A 330 22.05 10.53 2.20
C GLY A 330 21.24 9.44 1.47
N ILE A 331 20.81 9.68 0.23
CA ILE A 331 19.99 8.75 -0.54
C ILE A 331 20.81 7.53 -0.94
N GLU A 332 20.35 6.35 -0.58
CA GLU A 332 21.00 5.07 -0.92
C GLU A 332 20.69 4.71 -2.37
N LYS A 333 21.68 4.84 -3.25
CA LYS A 333 21.54 4.61 -4.69
C LYS A 333 21.78 3.17 -5.10
N LYS A 334 22.74 2.51 -4.48
CA LYS A 334 23.10 1.13 -4.78
C LYS A 334 23.36 0.36 -3.52
N PHE A 335 22.95 -0.89 -3.51
CA PHE A 335 23.23 -1.85 -2.43
C PHE A 335 23.42 -3.25 -3.01
N LYS A 336 24.05 -4.10 -2.23
CA LYS A 336 24.07 -5.54 -2.43
C LYS A 336 23.14 -6.19 -1.41
N LYS A 337 22.18 -6.95 -1.90
CA LYS A 337 21.23 -7.72 -1.08
C LYS A 337 21.77 -9.16 -0.97
N SER A 338 21.83 -9.69 0.25
CA SER A 338 22.31 -11.03 0.52
C SER A 338 21.35 -11.78 1.40
N HIS A 339 21.13 -13.07 1.10
CA HIS A 339 20.23 -13.95 1.85
C HIS A 339 21.03 -15.03 2.55
N LYS A 340 20.69 -15.34 3.81
CA LYS A 340 21.18 -16.48 4.58
C LYS A 340 19.98 -17.20 5.21
N PRO A 341 20.00 -18.53 5.38
CA PRO A 341 18.95 -19.22 6.12
C PRO A 341 18.72 -18.57 7.49
N ALA A 342 17.48 -18.34 7.87
CA ALA A 342 17.16 -17.85 9.20
C ALA A 342 17.39 -18.96 10.24
N THR A 343 17.95 -18.59 11.39
CA THR A 343 18.32 -19.54 12.47
C THR A 343 17.45 -19.41 13.71
N SER A 344 16.53 -18.44 13.71
CA SER A 344 15.62 -18.14 14.84
C SER A 344 14.29 -17.60 14.33
N GLY A 345 13.39 -17.29 15.23
CA GLY A 345 12.07 -16.75 14.92
C GLY A 345 10.95 -17.79 14.93
N LYS A 346 9.72 -17.33 15.02
CA LYS A 346 8.52 -18.17 14.99
C LYS A 346 7.44 -17.53 14.17
N PHE A 347 6.75 -18.30 13.38
CA PHE A 347 5.62 -17.86 12.59
C PHE A 347 4.53 -18.94 12.52
N THR A 348 3.33 -18.54 12.16
CA THR A 348 2.18 -19.42 11.91
C THR A 348 1.63 -19.15 10.51
N ILE A 349 1.05 -20.19 9.88
CA ILE A 349 0.37 -20.12 8.59
C ILE A 349 -1.09 -20.51 8.76
#